data_e8f8216a6eddfba4dda4ac1807ebd1c5
#
_entry.id   e8f8216a6eddfba4dda4ac1807ebd1c5
#
_cell.length_a   1.000
_cell.length_b   1.000
_cell.length_c   1.000
_cell.angle_alpha   90.00
_cell.angle_beta   90.00
_cell.angle_gamma   90.00
#
_symmetry.space_group_name_H-M   'P 1'
#
loop_
_entity.id
_entity.type
_entity.pdbx_description
1 polymer ?
#
loop_
_entity_poly.entity_id
_entity_poly.type
_entity_poly.pdbx_seq_one_letter_code
_entity_poly.pdbx_strand_id
1 'polypeptide(L)'
;IREVIPLVEVRKPFNLDLWELDNASRGAADLDLKNLEEAAKQVASFEDDCLYHGFDATHTPGMAKSMEEKPVKISLNASDFIRTIVDQIAALKQRAVEGPYALVIPDTVWSKLVSLSSGYPLHRQLKEIIEGPVIMHHSNKEIFLVSKRGGDFELVLGQDISLGYEVHDTEKIKLYFTESFTYRILSPEAFRVLQPA
;
A
#
# COMPACT_ATOMS: atom_id res chain seq x y z
N ILE A 1 -17.94 26.84 2.58
CA ILE A 1 -17.81 26.09 1.31
C ILE A 1 -17.71 24.62 1.69
N ARG A 2 -18.48 23.76 1.03
CA ARG A 2 -18.36 22.29 1.20
C ARG A 2 -17.41 21.81 0.13
N GLU A 3 -16.35 21.12 0.54
CA GLU A 3 -15.44 20.44 -0.37
C GLU A 3 -16.01 19.06 -0.70
N VAL A 4 -16.00 18.70 -1.98
CA VAL A 4 -16.43 17.39 -2.46
C VAL A 4 -15.18 16.66 -2.96
N ILE A 5 -14.91 15.50 -2.39
CA ILE A 5 -13.84 14.62 -2.85
C ILE A 5 -14.50 13.56 -3.74
N PRO A 6 -14.15 13.50 -5.03
CA PRO A 6 -14.73 12.51 -5.94
C PRO A 6 -14.22 11.09 -5.64
N LEU A 7 -15.00 10.09 -6.00
CA LEU A 7 -14.55 8.71 -6.07
C LEU A 7 -13.66 8.50 -7.31
N VAL A 8 -12.61 7.74 -7.14
CA VAL A 8 -11.81 7.20 -8.25
C VAL A 8 -12.42 5.88 -8.67
N GLU A 9 -12.80 5.74 -9.93
CA GLU A 9 -13.22 4.45 -10.49
C GLU A 9 -12.06 3.82 -11.23
N VAL A 10 -11.77 2.57 -10.89
CA VAL A 10 -10.77 1.73 -11.54
C VAL A 10 -11.47 0.63 -12.31
N ARG A 11 -11.06 0.41 -13.55
CA ARG A 11 -11.53 -0.72 -14.35
C ARG A 11 -10.35 -1.32 -15.11
N LYS A 12 -10.02 -2.56 -14.78
CA LYS A 12 -8.91 -3.30 -15.40
C LYS A 12 -9.42 -4.53 -16.13
N PRO A 13 -9.50 -4.50 -17.48
CA PRO A 13 -9.87 -5.66 -18.27
C PRO A 13 -8.71 -6.66 -18.41
N PHE A 14 -9.07 -7.93 -18.50
CA PHE A 14 -8.16 -9.03 -18.79
C PHE A 14 -8.92 -10.17 -19.54
N ASN A 15 -8.17 -11.04 -20.19
CA ASN A 15 -8.74 -12.19 -20.90
C ASN A 15 -8.32 -13.48 -20.19
N LEU A 16 -9.26 -14.42 -20.10
CA LEU A 16 -8.99 -15.81 -19.75
C LEU A 16 -9.38 -16.72 -20.93
N ASP A 17 -8.71 -17.85 -21.03
CA ASP A 17 -9.05 -18.88 -21.98
C ASP A 17 -10.32 -19.61 -21.49
N LEU A 18 -11.29 -19.82 -22.37
CA LEU A 18 -12.51 -20.57 -22.03
C LEU A 18 -12.20 -22.01 -21.65
N TRP A 19 -11.15 -22.58 -22.22
CA TRP A 19 -10.69 -23.91 -21.88
C TRP A 19 -10.25 -24.02 -20.42
N GLU A 20 -9.62 -22.97 -19.87
CA GLU A 20 -9.24 -22.94 -18.46
C GLU A 20 -10.47 -22.90 -17.53
N LEU A 21 -11.52 -22.18 -17.94
CA LEU A 21 -12.78 -22.17 -17.17
C LEU A 21 -13.49 -23.53 -17.20
N ASP A 22 -13.47 -24.19 -18.35
CA ASP A 22 -13.97 -25.56 -18.49
C ASP A 22 -13.18 -26.54 -17.61
N ASN A 23 -11.84 -26.42 -17.61
CA ASN A 23 -10.97 -27.23 -16.76
C ASN A 23 -11.27 -27.00 -15.30
N ALA A 24 -11.47 -25.74 -14.85
CA ALA A 24 -11.87 -25.40 -13.50
C ALA A 24 -13.19 -26.09 -13.11
N SER A 25 -14.19 -26.05 -14.00
CA SER A 25 -15.49 -26.67 -13.75
C SER A 25 -15.42 -28.20 -13.63
N ARG A 26 -14.40 -28.82 -14.23
CA ARG A 26 -14.10 -30.24 -14.16
C ARG A 26 -13.19 -30.62 -13.00
N GLY A 27 -12.75 -29.65 -12.19
CA GLY A 27 -11.94 -29.88 -11.00
C GLY A 27 -10.43 -29.91 -11.24
N ALA A 28 -9.93 -29.31 -12.34
CA ALA A 28 -8.49 -29.12 -12.53
C ALA A 28 -7.93 -28.17 -11.48
N ALA A 29 -6.74 -28.49 -10.95
CA ALA A 29 -6.07 -27.70 -9.93
C ALA A 29 -4.96 -26.77 -10.48
N ASP A 30 -4.51 -26.99 -11.71
CA ASP A 30 -3.37 -26.34 -12.36
C ASP A 30 -3.82 -25.38 -13.46
N LEU A 31 -4.68 -24.42 -13.10
CA LEU A 31 -5.22 -23.43 -14.04
C LEU A 31 -4.20 -22.33 -14.35
N ASP A 32 -4.14 -21.88 -15.61
CA ASP A 32 -3.39 -20.67 -15.97
C ASP A 32 -4.23 -19.42 -15.73
N LEU A 33 -4.09 -18.84 -14.54
CA LEU A 33 -4.76 -17.62 -14.11
C LEU A 33 -3.85 -16.38 -14.12
N LYS A 34 -2.70 -16.44 -14.79
CA LYS A 34 -1.69 -15.35 -14.78
C LYS A 34 -2.28 -13.99 -15.15
N ASN A 35 -3.12 -13.92 -16.16
CA ASN A 35 -3.73 -12.66 -16.59
C ASN A 35 -4.66 -12.07 -15.54
N LEU A 36 -5.40 -12.92 -14.82
CA LEU A 36 -6.25 -12.53 -13.71
C LEU A 36 -5.39 -12.01 -12.53
N GLU A 37 -4.36 -12.76 -12.15
CA GLU A 37 -3.47 -12.38 -11.07
C GLU A 37 -2.74 -11.06 -11.36
N GLU A 38 -2.28 -10.87 -12.60
CA GLU A 38 -1.62 -9.64 -13.01
C GLU A 38 -2.59 -8.46 -12.99
N ALA A 39 -3.81 -8.63 -13.49
CA ALA A 39 -4.84 -7.60 -13.43
C ALA A 39 -5.19 -7.23 -11.98
N ALA A 40 -5.33 -8.21 -11.09
CA ALA A 40 -5.58 -7.98 -9.67
C ALA A 40 -4.43 -7.19 -9.01
N LYS A 41 -3.18 -7.58 -9.27
CA LYS A 41 -2.00 -6.85 -8.77
C LYS A 41 -1.96 -5.40 -9.26
N GLN A 42 -2.34 -5.14 -10.51
CA GLN A 42 -2.37 -3.79 -11.08
C GLN A 42 -3.45 -2.91 -10.43
N VAL A 43 -4.62 -3.47 -10.11
CA VAL A 43 -5.68 -2.74 -9.37
C VAL A 43 -5.19 -2.39 -7.97
N ALA A 44 -4.68 -3.37 -7.23
CA ALA A 44 -4.15 -3.14 -5.88
C ALA A 44 -2.99 -2.13 -5.86
N SER A 45 -2.07 -2.22 -6.83
CA SER A 45 -0.97 -1.24 -6.94
C SER A 45 -1.47 0.16 -7.25
N PHE A 46 -2.52 0.30 -8.05
CA PHE A 46 -3.11 1.61 -8.35
C PHE A 46 -3.78 2.23 -7.11
N GLU A 47 -4.52 1.43 -6.34
CA GLU A 47 -5.10 1.88 -5.07
C GLU A 47 -4.02 2.37 -4.11
N ASP A 48 -2.98 1.56 -3.90
CA ASP A 48 -1.84 1.91 -3.08
C ASP A 48 -1.15 3.20 -3.56
N ASP A 49 -0.89 3.33 -4.86
CA ASP A 49 -0.26 4.53 -5.43
C ASP A 49 -1.11 5.79 -5.21
N CYS A 50 -2.44 5.68 -5.31
CA CYS A 50 -3.34 6.77 -4.97
C CYS A 50 -3.20 7.17 -3.50
N LEU A 51 -3.19 6.22 -2.57
CA LEU A 51 -3.07 6.48 -1.14
C LEU A 51 -1.74 7.12 -0.77
N TYR A 52 -0.62 6.61 -1.30
CA TYR A 52 0.71 7.10 -0.94
C TYR A 52 1.10 8.38 -1.69
N HIS A 53 0.81 8.48 -2.98
CA HIS A 53 1.30 9.57 -3.85
C HIS A 53 0.22 10.54 -4.30
N GLY A 54 -1.04 10.16 -4.15
CA GLY A 54 -2.18 10.94 -4.60
C GLY A 54 -2.58 10.65 -6.04
N PHE A 55 -3.70 11.19 -6.44
CA PHE A 55 -4.20 11.10 -7.80
C PHE A 55 -4.55 12.48 -8.34
N ASP A 56 -3.76 12.95 -9.29
CA ASP A 56 -3.83 14.33 -9.79
C ASP A 56 -5.18 14.65 -10.46
N ALA A 57 -5.83 13.66 -11.10
CA ALA A 57 -7.12 13.88 -11.76
C ALA A 57 -8.26 14.22 -10.78
N THR A 58 -8.17 13.81 -9.53
CA THR A 58 -9.12 14.14 -8.46
C THR A 58 -8.63 15.25 -7.54
N HIS A 59 -7.42 15.76 -7.77
CA HIS A 59 -6.74 16.72 -6.90
C HIS A 59 -6.61 16.24 -5.44
N THR A 60 -6.62 14.91 -5.22
CA THR A 60 -6.50 14.31 -3.89
C THR A 60 -5.02 14.08 -3.59
N PRO A 61 -4.45 14.75 -2.57
CA PRO A 61 -3.04 14.57 -2.23
C PRO A 61 -2.85 13.23 -1.52
N GLY A 62 -1.79 12.49 -1.89
CA GLY A 62 -1.37 11.29 -1.16
C GLY A 62 -0.61 11.59 0.12
N MET A 63 -0.35 10.57 0.91
CA MET A 63 0.39 10.68 2.17
C MET A 63 1.73 11.39 2.00
N ALA A 64 2.48 11.09 0.94
CA ALA A 64 3.79 11.69 0.70
C ALA A 64 3.75 13.22 0.55
N LYS A 65 2.64 13.76 0.05
CA LYS A 65 2.45 15.22 -0.18
C LYS A 65 1.65 15.90 0.94
N SER A 66 0.95 15.13 1.79
CA SER A 66 0.07 15.67 2.84
C SER A 66 0.79 15.98 4.16
N MET A 67 2.03 15.55 4.29
CA MET A 67 2.84 15.85 5.46
C MET A 67 3.28 17.31 5.46
N GLU A 68 3.09 18.01 6.56
CA GLU A 68 3.52 19.42 6.70
C GLU A 68 5.04 19.58 6.75
N GLU A 69 5.73 18.55 7.20
CA GLU A 69 7.18 18.52 7.36
C GLU A 69 7.87 17.85 6.16
N LYS A 70 9.13 18.21 5.96
CA LYS A 70 9.95 17.53 4.93
C LYS A 70 10.22 16.08 5.32
N PRO A 71 10.27 15.17 4.35
CA PRO A 71 10.68 13.79 4.59
C PRO A 71 12.02 13.71 5.30
N VAL A 72 12.11 12.79 6.26
CA VAL A 72 13.35 12.58 7.03
C VAL A 72 14.26 11.62 6.28
N LYS A 73 15.53 11.99 6.10
CA LYS A 73 16.52 11.07 5.53
C LYS A 73 16.85 9.97 6.51
N ILE A 74 16.88 8.73 6.01
CA ILE A 74 17.17 7.53 6.82
C ILE A 74 18.29 6.72 6.19
N SER A 75 19.30 6.40 7.00
CA SER A 75 20.41 5.52 6.60
C SER A 75 19.95 4.07 6.49
N LEU A 76 20.50 3.32 5.53
CA LEU A 76 20.25 1.89 5.40
C LEU A 76 21.19 1.03 6.26
N ASN A 77 22.00 1.63 7.12
CA ASN A 77 22.68 0.89 8.18
C ASN A 77 21.67 0.50 9.27
N ALA A 78 21.64 -0.76 9.68
CA ALA A 78 20.62 -1.29 10.59
C ALA A 78 20.52 -0.51 11.93
N SER A 79 21.66 -0.16 12.54
CA SER A 79 21.69 0.56 13.81
C SER A 79 21.18 1.99 13.68
N ASP A 80 21.58 2.69 12.62
CA ASP A 80 21.13 4.07 12.34
C ASP A 80 19.65 4.08 11.93
N PHE A 81 19.22 3.06 11.19
CA PHE A 81 17.83 2.88 10.80
C PHE A 81 16.94 2.77 12.04
N ILE A 82 17.26 1.85 12.96
CA ILE A 82 16.53 1.66 14.21
C ILE A 82 16.49 2.94 15.01
N ARG A 83 17.64 3.62 15.19
CA ARG A 83 17.72 4.88 15.91
C ARG A 83 16.79 5.92 15.30
N THR A 84 16.81 6.08 13.98
CA THR A 84 15.93 7.03 13.30
C THR A 84 14.45 6.69 13.53
N ILE A 85 14.06 5.41 13.46
CA ILE A 85 12.68 4.99 13.75
C ILE A 85 12.28 5.36 15.18
N VAL A 86 13.14 5.09 16.18
CA VAL A 86 12.90 5.47 17.59
C VAL A 86 12.73 6.98 17.73
N ASP A 87 13.59 7.77 17.10
CA ASP A 87 13.51 9.23 17.12
C ASP A 87 12.19 9.74 16.52
N GLN A 88 11.74 9.13 15.41
CA GLN A 88 10.47 9.50 14.79
C GLN A 88 9.25 9.09 15.63
N ILE A 89 9.29 7.95 16.30
CA ILE A 89 8.26 7.56 17.28
C ILE A 89 8.21 8.57 18.43
N ALA A 90 9.35 8.98 18.95
CA ALA A 90 9.42 10.00 20.01
C ALA A 90 8.81 11.33 19.52
N ALA A 91 9.09 11.74 18.28
CA ALA A 91 8.53 12.94 17.68
C ALA A 91 7.00 12.85 17.49
N LEU A 92 6.47 11.68 17.13
CA LEU A 92 5.02 11.43 17.05
C LEU A 92 4.38 11.54 18.45
N LYS A 93 4.96 10.89 19.46
CA LYS A 93 4.47 10.92 20.85
C LYS A 93 4.46 12.34 21.43
N GLN A 94 5.46 13.18 21.12
CA GLN A 94 5.49 14.59 21.52
C GLN A 94 4.31 15.40 20.98
N ARG A 95 3.68 14.93 19.88
CA ARG A 95 2.48 15.52 19.28
C ARG A 95 1.19 14.81 19.71
N ALA A 96 1.25 14.01 20.76
CA ALA A 96 0.14 13.19 21.25
C ALA A 96 -0.37 12.17 20.20
N VAL A 97 0.51 11.73 19.31
CA VAL A 97 0.23 10.64 18.38
C VAL A 97 0.78 9.34 18.96
N GLU A 98 -0.12 8.58 19.58
CA GLU A 98 0.23 7.32 20.23
C GLU A 98 0.25 6.13 19.24
N GLY A 99 0.91 5.04 19.66
CA GLY A 99 0.93 3.77 18.94
C GLY A 99 -0.31 2.91 19.17
N PRO A 100 -0.26 1.67 18.71
CA PRO A 100 0.86 1.05 18.01
C PRO A 100 1.11 1.68 16.63
N TYR A 101 2.31 1.49 16.07
CA TYR A 101 2.65 2.03 14.76
C TYR A 101 2.81 0.91 13.74
N ALA A 102 2.60 1.22 12.45
CA ALA A 102 2.96 0.38 11.32
C ALA A 102 4.14 1.01 10.57
N LEU A 103 5.04 0.16 10.08
CA LEU A 103 6.13 0.57 9.20
C LEU A 103 5.90 -0.01 7.81
N VAL A 104 5.60 0.85 6.83
CA VAL A 104 5.51 0.47 5.42
C VAL A 104 6.85 0.74 4.77
N ILE A 105 7.46 -0.30 4.20
CA ILE A 105 8.82 -0.24 3.68
C ILE A 105 8.91 -0.86 2.28
N PRO A 106 9.60 -0.20 1.32
CA PRO A 106 9.84 -0.78 0.00
C PRO A 106 10.63 -2.08 0.08
N ASP A 107 10.25 -3.09 -0.71
CA ASP A 107 10.93 -4.38 -0.78
C ASP A 107 12.43 -4.24 -1.08
N THR A 108 12.76 -3.32 -1.98
CA THR A 108 14.16 -3.03 -2.35
C THR A 108 14.97 -2.48 -1.20
N VAL A 109 14.36 -1.65 -0.36
CA VAL A 109 14.98 -1.10 0.85
C VAL A 109 15.10 -2.18 1.91
N TRP A 110 14.03 -2.96 2.12
CA TRP A 110 14.03 -4.07 3.06
C TRP A 110 15.12 -5.09 2.77
N SER A 111 15.23 -5.52 1.51
CA SER A 111 16.26 -6.48 1.09
C SER A 111 17.69 -5.97 1.38
N LYS A 112 17.95 -4.68 1.15
CA LYS A 112 19.26 -4.07 1.48
C LYS A 112 19.49 -4.04 2.99
N LEU A 113 18.51 -3.64 3.78
CA LEU A 113 18.63 -3.60 5.24
C LEU A 113 18.93 -4.97 5.84
N VAL A 114 18.23 -6.01 5.38
CA VAL A 114 18.44 -7.38 5.86
C VAL A 114 19.81 -7.91 5.46
N SER A 115 20.28 -7.63 4.24
CA SER A 115 21.60 -8.07 3.77
C SER A 115 22.76 -7.41 4.52
N LEU A 116 22.57 -6.22 5.06
CA LEU A 116 23.57 -5.46 5.81
C LEU A 116 23.50 -5.69 7.32
N SER A 117 22.45 -6.35 7.82
CA SER A 117 22.25 -6.59 9.24
C SER A 117 22.97 -7.88 9.69
N SER A 118 23.81 -7.77 10.71
CA SER A 118 24.41 -8.91 11.40
C SER A 118 23.91 -8.95 12.85
N GLY A 119 23.50 -10.15 13.32
CA GLY A 119 23.08 -10.34 14.71
C GLY A 119 21.58 -10.61 14.86
N TYR A 120 20.94 -9.96 15.85
CA TYR A 120 19.50 -10.21 16.15
C TYR A 120 18.62 -9.78 14.95
N PRO A 121 17.60 -10.58 14.59
CA PRO A 121 16.78 -10.31 13.40
C PRO A 121 16.11 -8.93 13.43
N LEU A 122 16.48 -8.08 12.49
CA LEU A 122 16.01 -6.69 12.37
C LEU A 122 14.47 -6.58 12.41
N HIS A 123 13.78 -7.51 11.74
CA HIS A 123 12.33 -7.56 11.73
C HIS A 123 11.71 -7.68 13.12
N ARG A 124 12.32 -8.49 14.01
CA ARG A 124 11.84 -8.65 15.40
C ARG A 124 12.08 -7.37 16.20
N GLN A 125 13.27 -6.77 16.07
CA GLN A 125 13.57 -5.50 16.75
C GLN A 125 12.59 -4.40 16.34
N LEU A 126 12.33 -4.26 15.04
CA LEU A 126 11.38 -3.26 14.56
C LEU A 126 9.97 -3.51 15.10
N LYS A 127 9.48 -4.76 15.05
CA LYS A 127 8.16 -5.12 15.60
C LYS A 127 8.01 -4.78 17.08
N GLU A 128 9.04 -5.04 17.88
CA GLU A 128 9.03 -4.72 19.31
C GLU A 128 9.00 -3.21 19.55
N ILE A 129 9.73 -2.42 18.73
CA ILE A 129 9.81 -0.97 18.87
C ILE A 129 8.51 -0.28 18.44
N ILE A 130 7.94 -0.70 17.29
CA ILE A 130 6.73 -0.07 16.73
C ILE A 130 5.44 -0.66 17.32
N GLU A 131 5.53 -1.79 18.01
CA GLU A 131 4.39 -2.53 18.59
C GLU A 131 3.32 -2.91 17.52
N GLY A 132 3.76 -3.04 16.25
CA GLY A 132 2.86 -3.29 15.14
C GLY A 132 3.54 -3.94 13.93
N PRO A 133 2.86 -3.99 12.79
CA PRO A 133 3.35 -4.69 11.62
C PRO A 133 4.43 -3.90 10.87
N VAL A 134 5.38 -4.66 10.29
CA VAL A 134 6.24 -4.20 9.20
C VAL A 134 5.63 -4.72 7.90
N ILE A 135 5.22 -3.83 7.02
CA ILE A 135 4.52 -4.11 5.76
C ILE A 135 5.46 -3.81 4.61
N MET A 136 5.70 -4.78 3.75
CA MET A 136 6.49 -4.59 2.54
C MET A 136 5.59 -4.11 1.41
N HIS A 137 6.11 -3.17 0.63
CA HIS A 137 5.39 -2.55 -0.47
C HIS A 137 6.25 -2.53 -1.74
N HIS A 138 5.66 -2.88 -2.89
CA HIS A 138 6.42 -3.06 -4.14
C HIS A 138 6.70 -1.76 -4.90
N SER A 139 5.79 -0.79 -4.87
CA SER A 139 5.85 0.41 -5.73
C SER A 139 6.40 1.66 -5.06
N ASN A 140 6.44 1.74 -3.74
CA ASN A 140 6.95 2.91 -3.03
C ASN A 140 8.48 3.05 -3.08
N LYS A 141 8.94 4.29 -3.05
CA LYS A 141 10.34 4.65 -2.82
C LYS A 141 10.58 5.14 -1.40
N GLU A 142 9.54 5.67 -0.78
CA GLU A 142 9.53 6.19 0.58
C GLU A 142 9.13 5.11 1.58
N ILE A 143 9.54 5.32 2.83
CA ILE A 143 9.13 4.54 3.98
C ILE A 143 8.10 5.36 4.76
N PHE A 144 7.03 4.73 5.20
CA PHE A 144 6.00 5.38 6.01
C PHE A 144 5.94 4.76 7.40
N LEU A 145 6.09 5.59 8.44
CA LEU A 145 5.82 5.23 9.82
C LEU A 145 4.45 5.83 10.18
N VAL A 146 3.47 4.99 10.45
CA VAL A 146 2.05 5.37 10.56
C VAL A 146 1.49 4.95 11.90
N SER A 147 0.80 5.84 12.60
CA SER A 147 0.05 5.49 13.81
C SER A 147 -1.17 4.63 13.46
N LYS A 148 -1.41 3.61 14.27
CA LYS A 148 -2.57 2.72 14.18
C LYS A 148 -3.60 2.98 15.30
N ARG A 149 -3.54 4.13 15.95
CA ARG A 149 -4.51 4.51 17.00
C ARG A 149 -5.94 4.60 16.49
N GLY A 150 -6.13 4.77 15.17
CA GLY A 150 -7.43 4.92 14.50
C GLY A 150 -7.91 6.36 14.42
N GLY A 151 -8.80 6.62 13.45
CA GLY A 151 -9.41 7.95 13.25
C GLY A 151 -8.56 8.96 12.48
N ASP A 152 -7.35 8.61 12.06
CA ASP A 152 -6.43 9.53 11.37
C ASP A 152 -6.58 9.47 9.84
N PHE A 153 -7.06 8.33 9.34
CA PHE A 153 -7.25 8.06 7.92
C PHE A 153 -8.62 7.45 7.68
N GLU A 154 -9.20 7.75 6.55
CA GLU A 154 -10.48 7.19 6.13
C GLU A 154 -10.39 6.76 4.67
N LEU A 155 -10.69 5.50 4.40
CA LEU A 155 -10.93 4.96 3.08
C LEU A 155 -12.45 4.82 2.90
N VAL A 156 -12.98 5.38 1.82
CA VAL A 156 -14.40 5.30 1.49
C VAL A 156 -14.54 4.50 0.20
N LEU A 157 -15.18 3.35 0.30
CA LEU A 157 -15.47 2.49 -0.84
C LEU A 157 -16.87 2.82 -1.36
N GLY A 158 -16.96 3.22 -2.63
CA GLY A 158 -18.24 3.33 -3.33
C GLY A 158 -18.69 1.94 -3.81
N GLN A 159 -17.75 1.20 -4.37
CA GLN A 159 -17.89 -0.20 -4.74
C GLN A 159 -16.57 -0.91 -4.42
N ASP A 160 -16.66 -1.97 -3.62
CA ASP A 160 -15.50 -2.82 -3.34
C ASP A 160 -15.08 -3.62 -4.58
N ILE A 161 -13.84 -4.09 -4.59
CA ILE A 161 -13.29 -4.82 -5.73
C ILE A 161 -14.23 -5.95 -6.16
N SER A 162 -14.59 -5.94 -7.41
CA SER A 162 -15.52 -6.91 -7.98
C SER A 162 -15.10 -7.35 -9.37
N LEU A 163 -15.52 -8.55 -9.74
CA LEU A 163 -15.27 -9.14 -11.04
C LEU A 163 -16.50 -8.95 -11.93
N GLY A 164 -16.32 -8.33 -13.10
CA GLY A 164 -17.35 -8.14 -14.10
C GLY A 164 -17.05 -8.90 -15.38
N TYR A 165 -18.11 -9.21 -16.10
CA TYR A 165 -18.06 -9.82 -17.44
C TYR A 165 -18.26 -8.73 -18.50
N GLU A 166 -17.47 -8.79 -19.59
CA GLU A 166 -17.61 -7.86 -20.71
C GLU A 166 -18.14 -8.57 -21.97
N VAL A 167 -17.42 -9.56 -22.48
CA VAL A 167 -17.75 -10.30 -23.71
C VAL A 167 -16.97 -11.59 -23.76
N HIS A 168 -17.40 -12.55 -24.58
CA HIS A 168 -16.61 -13.72 -24.94
C HIS A 168 -16.74 -14.05 -26.43
N ASP A 169 -15.76 -14.73 -26.94
CA ASP A 169 -15.76 -15.40 -28.25
C ASP A 169 -15.69 -16.94 -28.07
N THR A 170 -15.27 -17.67 -29.08
CA THR A 170 -15.16 -19.13 -29.05
C THR A 170 -13.96 -19.65 -28.27
N GLU A 171 -12.98 -18.80 -27.98
CA GLU A 171 -11.71 -19.18 -27.34
C GLU A 171 -11.49 -18.48 -25.99
N LYS A 172 -11.91 -17.21 -25.89
CA LYS A 172 -11.59 -16.35 -24.73
C LYS A 172 -12.81 -15.66 -24.16
N ILE A 173 -12.74 -15.45 -22.87
CA ILE A 173 -13.66 -14.58 -22.13
C ILE A 173 -12.92 -13.33 -21.68
N LYS A 174 -13.51 -12.17 -21.91
CA LYS A 174 -13.03 -10.89 -21.41
C LYS A 174 -13.78 -10.51 -20.16
N LEU A 175 -13.06 -10.43 -19.08
CA LEU A 175 -13.51 -10.03 -17.76
C LEU A 175 -12.84 -8.72 -17.37
N TYR A 176 -13.28 -8.12 -16.27
CA TYR A 176 -12.61 -6.97 -15.71
C TYR A 176 -12.76 -6.94 -14.19
N PHE A 177 -11.74 -6.45 -13.50
CA PHE A 177 -11.87 -5.97 -12.14
C PHE A 177 -12.36 -4.53 -12.17
N THR A 178 -13.24 -4.18 -11.24
CA THR A 178 -13.68 -2.81 -11.02
C THR A 178 -13.81 -2.53 -9.53
N GLU A 179 -13.47 -1.29 -9.17
CA GLU A 179 -13.55 -0.75 -7.83
C GLU A 179 -13.80 0.76 -7.92
N SER A 180 -14.45 1.33 -6.93
CA SER A 180 -14.53 2.77 -6.79
C SER A 180 -14.27 3.18 -5.35
N PHE A 181 -13.30 4.07 -5.13
CA PHE A 181 -12.86 4.49 -3.82
C PHE A 181 -12.46 5.95 -3.78
N THR A 182 -12.37 6.47 -2.58
CA THR A 182 -11.64 7.71 -2.26
C THR A 182 -11.08 7.60 -0.85
N TYR A 183 -10.19 8.52 -0.48
CA TYR A 183 -9.59 8.52 0.84
C TYR A 183 -9.44 9.94 1.37
N ARG A 184 -9.33 10.04 2.70
CA ARG A 184 -9.06 11.29 3.40
C ARG A 184 -7.98 11.08 4.45
N ILE A 185 -7.05 12.02 4.52
CA ILE A 185 -6.08 12.12 5.60
C ILE A 185 -6.64 13.14 6.57
N LEU A 186 -7.15 12.67 7.71
CA LEU A 186 -7.80 13.51 8.72
C LEU A 186 -6.79 14.15 9.66
N SER A 187 -5.67 13.45 9.91
CA SER A 187 -4.59 13.88 10.80
C SER A 187 -3.23 13.74 10.10
N PRO A 188 -2.75 14.77 9.39
CA PRO A 188 -1.45 14.72 8.71
C PRO A 188 -0.26 14.50 9.66
N GLU A 189 -0.43 14.80 10.94
CA GLU A 189 0.58 14.55 11.99
C GLU A 189 0.70 13.07 12.39
N ALA A 190 -0.25 12.20 12.00
CA ALA A 190 -0.32 10.81 12.46
C ALA A 190 0.70 9.87 11.78
N PHE A 191 1.51 10.39 10.88
CA PHE A 191 2.53 9.61 10.19
C PHE A 191 3.81 10.41 9.93
N ARG A 192 4.87 9.70 9.53
CA ARG A 192 6.14 10.24 9.06
C ARG A 192 6.53 9.61 7.74
N VAL A 193 7.06 10.42 6.85
CA VAL A 193 7.66 9.98 5.59
C VAL A 193 9.19 10.01 5.73
N LEU A 194 9.82 8.89 5.41
CA LEU A 194 11.27 8.74 5.48
C LEU A 194 11.81 8.39 4.10
N GLN A 195 12.90 9.03 3.72
CA GLN A 195 13.56 8.80 2.44
C GLN A 195 14.90 8.12 2.66
N PRO A 196 15.15 6.97 2.02
CA PRO A 196 16.47 6.35 2.01
C PRO A 196 17.54 7.31 1.50
N ALA A 197 18.64 7.41 2.23
CA ALA A 197 19.78 8.25 1.88
C ALA A 197 20.73 7.56 0.88
#